data_7289cf03af95c9202a3ad2eba28c94f2
#
_entry.id   7289cf03af95c9202a3ad2eba28c94f2
#
_cell.length_a   1.000
_cell.length_b   1.000
_cell.length_c   1.000
_cell.angle_alpha   90.00
_cell.angle_beta   90.00
_cell.angle_gamma   90.00
#
_symmetry.space_group_name_H-M   'P 1'
#
loop_
_entity.id
_entity.type
_entity.pdbx_description
1 polymer ?
#
loop_
_entity_poly.entity_id
_entity_poly.type
_entity_poly.pdbx_seq_one_letter_code
_entity_poly.pdbx_strand_id
1 'polypeptide(L)'
;MAKNILKFALVFIGGLLAASFLTSKTFEAEITIAAPPEKVWAVLMDTKSYPEWNPTFVAVSSPYALGAKISSRVKKPDGAFIDMRPTVKTLRANRELGQAGGVPGILTYHHKWLLEPVAGGTYVRQIDVDRGAFLWLWDSSWVEPAYRRANEALAARVSALEE
;
A
#
# COMPACT_ATOMS: atom_id res chain seq x y z
N MET A 1 13.75 -38.21 -27.32
CA MET A 1 13.43 -36.76 -27.50
C MET A 1 12.40 -36.27 -26.48
N ALA A 2 11.19 -36.78 -26.41
CA ALA A 2 10.12 -36.31 -25.51
C ALA A 2 10.52 -36.19 -24.01
N LYS A 3 11.23 -37.17 -23.45
CA LYS A 3 11.69 -37.16 -22.04
C LYS A 3 12.66 -35.99 -21.74
N ASN A 4 13.48 -35.57 -22.70
CA ASN A 4 14.40 -34.47 -22.51
C ASN A 4 13.65 -33.12 -22.61
N ILE A 5 12.70 -32.98 -23.54
CA ILE A 5 11.85 -31.81 -23.67
C ILE A 5 11.07 -31.58 -22.36
N LEU A 6 10.49 -32.66 -21.79
CA LEU A 6 9.76 -32.58 -20.52
C LEU A 6 10.66 -32.12 -19.36
N LYS A 7 11.92 -32.64 -19.28
CA LYS A 7 12.89 -32.21 -18.25
C LYS A 7 13.23 -30.74 -18.40
N PHE A 8 13.52 -30.28 -19.60
CA PHE A 8 13.82 -28.86 -19.87
C PHE A 8 12.62 -27.95 -19.52
N ALA A 9 11.39 -28.37 -19.87
CA ALA A 9 10.18 -27.61 -19.51
C ALA A 9 10.00 -27.51 -17.99
N LEU A 10 10.19 -28.60 -17.24
CA LEU A 10 10.10 -28.60 -15.78
C LEU A 10 11.17 -27.71 -15.11
N VAL A 11 12.41 -27.75 -15.60
CA VAL A 11 13.48 -26.88 -15.11
C VAL A 11 13.17 -25.41 -15.39
N PHE A 12 12.67 -25.11 -16.59
CA PHE A 12 12.31 -23.75 -16.98
C PHE A 12 11.13 -23.21 -16.13
N ILE A 13 10.08 -24.00 -15.95
CA ILE A 13 8.93 -23.63 -15.08
C ILE A 13 9.39 -23.44 -13.64
N GLY A 14 10.22 -24.33 -13.12
CA GLY A 14 10.81 -24.22 -11.79
C GLY A 14 11.63 -22.93 -11.63
N GLY A 15 12.41 -22.59 -12.64
CA GLY A 15 13.17 -21.34 -12.69
C GLY A 15 12.27 -20.08 -12.68
N LEU A 16 11.20 -20.08 -13.47
CA LEU A 16 10.24 -18.97 -13.48
C LEU A 16 9.51 -18.83 -12.13
N LEU A 17 9.13 -19.95 -11.51
CA LEU A 17 8.53 -19.94 -10.18
C LEU A 17 9.50 -19.38 -9.15
N ALA A 18 10.75 -19.83 -9.13
CA ALA A 18 11.75 -19.28 -8.23
C ALA A 18 11.97 -17.78 -8.46
N ALA A 19 12.08 -17.34 -9.72
CA ALA A 19 12.25 -15.95 -10.09
C ALA A 19 11.06 -15.08 -9.62
N SER A 20 9.84 -15.63 -9.65
CA SER A 20 8.64 -14.88 -9.20
C SER A 20 8.72 -14.50 -7.71
N PHE A 21 9.28 -15.36 -6.86
CA PHE A 21 9.46 -15.08 -5.44
C PHE A 21 10.62 -14.12 -5.16
N LEU A 22 11.57 -14.01 -6.07
CA LEU A 22 12.72 -13.09 -5.96
C LEU A 22 12.43 -11.71 -6.56
N THR A 23 11.41 -11.59 -7.42
CA THR A 23 11.03 -10.31 -8.02
C THR A 23 10.33 -9.45 -6.98
N SER A 24 10.84 -8.24 -6.77
CA SER A 24 10.21 -7.24 -5.89
C SER A 24 10.33 -5.84 -6.46
N LYS A 25 9.37 -4.99 -6.11
CA LYS A 25 9.37 -3.56 -6.39
C LYS A 25 8.89 -2.81 -5.16
N THR A 26 9.57 -1.71 -4.83
CA THR A 26 9.19 -0.82 -3.73
C THR A 26 8.67 0.47 -4.31
N PHE A 27 7.57 0.97 -3.76
CA PHE A 27 6.97 2.26 -4.05
C PHE A 27 6.97 3.09 -2.78
N GLU A 28 7.26 4.39 -2.90
CA GLU A 28 7.42 5.24 -1.74
C GLU A 28 6.97 6.67 -2.02
N ALA A 29 6.37 7.29 -1.01
CA ALA A 29 6.08 8.73 -0.99
C ALA A 29 6.19 9.27 0.43
N GLU A 30 6.70 10.49 0.56
CA GLU A 30 7.00 11.12 1.82
C GLU A 30 6.41 12.53 1.88
N ILE A 31 6.08 12.99 3.08
CA ILE A 31 5.66 14.38 3.34
C ILE A 31 5.91 14.71 4.82
N THR A 32 6.18 15.98 5.12
CA THR A 32 6.12 16.50 6.50
C THR A 32 4.83 17.29 6.67
N ILE A 33 4.02 16.89 7.67
CA ILE A 33 2.74 17.54 8.01
C ILE A 33 2.94 18.36 9.28
N ALA A 34 2.55 19.62 9.27
CA ALA A 34 2.72 20.57 10.38
C ALA A 34 1.68 20.31 11.50
N ALA A 35 1.62 19.07 11.99
CA ALA A 35 0.75 18.63 13.08
C ALA A 35 1.41 17.49 13.86
N PRO A 36 1.08 17.29 15.14
CA PRO A 36 1.62 16.19 15.93
C PRO A 36 1.11 14.82 15.42
N PRO A 37 1.86 13.72 15.64
CA PRO A 37 1.51 12.39 15.13
C PRO A 37 0.11 11.91 15.51
N GLU A 38 -0.40 12.31 16.67
CA GLU A 38 -1.73 11.94 17.16
C GLU A 38 -2.84 12.47 16.25
N LYS A 39 -2.69 13.68 15.73
CA LYS A 39 -3.67 14.30 14.81
C LYS A 39 -3.63 13.63 13.43
N VAL A 40 -2.43 13.43 12.89
CA VAL A 40 -2.25 12.69 11.61
C VAL A 40 -2.82 11.28 11.73
N TRP A 41 -2.55 10.61 12.85
CA TRP A 41 -3.04 9.26 13.14
C TRP A 41 -4.56 9.22 13.23
N ALA A 42 -5.18 10.19 13.89
CA ALA A 42 -6.64 10.26 14.00
C ALA A 42 -7.33 10.32 12.62
N VAL A 43 -6.77 11.10 11.68
CA VAL A 43 -7.29 11.16 10.29
C VAL A 43 -7.09 9.81 9.57
N LEU A 44 -5.94 9.16 9.73
CA LEU A 44 -5.69 7.85 9.15
C LEU A 44 -6.60 6.75 9.72
N MET A 45 -6.99 6.84 10.99
CA MET A 45 -7.86 5.86 11.63
C MET A 45 -9.35 6.10 11.34
N ASP A 46 -9.75 7.28 10.89
CA ASP A 46 -11.12 7.56 10.50
C ASP A 46 -11.42 7.04 9.09
N THR A 47 -11.56 5.72 8.97
CA THR A 47 -11.81 5.04 7.69
C THR A 47 -13.12 5.47 7.02
N LYS A 48 -14.08 6.03 7.77
CA LYS A 48 -15.36 6.49 7.23
C LYS A 48 -15.22 7.76 6.40
N SER A 49 -14.27 8.61 6.75
CA SER A 49 -14.03 9.88 6.05
C SER A 49 -13.16 9.73 4.79
N TYR A 50 -12.57 8.56 4.54
CA TYR A 50 -11.69 8.36 3.37
C TYR A 50 -12.29 8.80 2.04
N PRO A 51 -13.59 8.55 1.73
CA PRO A 51 -14.19 9.04 0.49
C PRO A 51 -14.21 10.55 0.34
N GLU A 52 -14.12 11.30 1.44
CA GLU A 52 -14.19 12.76 1.44
C GLU A 52 -12.87 13.42 1.07
N TRP A 53 -11.75 12.80 1.42
CA TRP A 53 -10.45 13.44 1.30
C TRP A 53 -9.40 12.65 0.53
N ASN A 54 -9.44 11.30 0.53
CA ASN A 54 -8.39 10.50 -0.05
C ASN A 54 -8.66 10.19 -1.53
N PRO A 55 -7.86 10.74 -2.47
CA PRO A 55 -8.10 10.55 -3.90
C PRO A 55 -7.68 9.16 -4.41
N THR A 56 -6.93 8.39 -3.61
CA THR A 56 -6.37 7.09 -3.98
C THR A 56 -7.11 5.95 -3.27
N PHE A 57 -7.19 5.99 -1.94
CA PHE A 57 -7.93 5.01 -1.15
C PHE A 57 -9.34 5.52 -0.90
N VAL A 58 -10.22 5.35 -1.87
CA VAL A 58 -11.54 5.99 -1.89
C VAL A 58 -12.61 5.31 -1.04
N ALA A 59 -12.33 4.13 -0.51
CA ALA A 59 -13.21 3.45 0.45
C ALA A 59 -12.43 2.43 1.29
N VAL A 60 -12.75 2.37 2.59
CA VAL A 60 -12.28 1.36 3.53
C VAL A 60 -13.47 0.89 4.36
N SER A 61 -13.74 -0.43 4.36
CA SER A 61 -15.02 -1.00 4.82
C SER A 61 -15.24 -1.00 6.33
N SER A 62 -14.19 -0.87 7.13
CA SER A 62 -14.24 -0.98 8.60
C SER A 62 -13.07 -0.29 9.26
N PRO A 63 -13.18 0.03 10.57
CA PRO A 63 -12.03 0.50 11.34
C PRO A 63 -10.86 -0.48 11.29
N TYR A 64 -9.64 0.05 11.30
CA TYR A 64 -8.44 -0.78 11.40
C TYR A 64 -8.34 -1.44 12.77
N ALA A 65 -8.19 -2.76 12.77
CA ALA A 65 -7.88 -3.55 13.96
C ALA A 65 -6.81 -4.60 13.61
N LEU A 66 -5.89 -4.85 14.53
CA LEU A 66 -4.81 -5.82 14.30
C LEU A 66 -5.39 -7.21 13.95
N GLY A 67 -4.91 -7.80 12.87
CA GLY A 67 -5.39 -9.08 12.34
C GLY A 67 -6.69 -9.02 11.52
N ALA A 68 -7.39 -7.90 11.52
CA ALA A 68 -8.62 -7.75 10.73
C ALA A 68 -8.35 -7.77 9.22
N LYS A 69 -9.21 -8.44 8.47
CA LYS A 69 -9.32 -8.29 7.02
C LYS A 69 -10.26 -7.13 6.72
N ILE A 70 -9.79 -6.19 5.92
CA ILE A 70 -10.58 -5.03 5.48
C ILE A 70 -10.81 -5.09 3.98
N SER A 71 -11.88 -4.49 3.48
CA SER A 71 -12.04 -4.21 2.06
C SER A 71 -11.61 -2.78 1.80
N SER A 72 -10.72 -2.60 0.85
CA SER A 72 -10.22 -1.29 0.43
C SER A 72 -10.39 -1.13 -1.07
N ARG A 73 -10.84 0.04 -1.51
CA ARG A 73 -10.98 0.38 -2.92
C ARG A 73 -9.98 1.46 -3.30
N VAL A 74 -9.14 1.14 -4.27
CA VAL A 74 -8.11 2.04 -4.81
C VAL A 74 -8.59 2.57 -6.16
N LYS A 75 -8.53 3.89 -6.35
CA LYS A 75 -8.83 4.54 -7.62
C LYS A 75 -7.55 4.80 -8.40
N LYS A 76 -7.47 4.29 -9.62
CA LYS A 76 -6.37 4.53 -10.55
C LYS A 76 -6.50 5.90 -11.26
N PRO A 77 -5.42 6.43 -11.84
CA PRO A 77 -5.47 7.68 -12.60
C PRO A 77 -6.40 7.65 -13.81
N ASP A 78 -6.59 6.49 -14.43
CA ASP A 78 -7.52 6.26 -15.55
C ASP A 78 -9.00 6.17 -15.12
N GLY A 79 -9.26 6.32 -13.81
CA GLY A 79 -10.60 6.23 -13.21
C GLY A 79 -11.04 4.81 -12.86
N ALA A 80 -10.31 3.77 -13.27
CA ALA A 80 -10.62 2.39 -12.89
C ALA A 80 -10.39 2.15 -11.40
N PHE A 81 -11.08 1.16 -10.86
CA PHE A 81 -10.97 0.77 -9.45
C PHE A 81 -10.31 -0.60 -9.29
N ILE A 82 -9.56 -0.74 -8.22
CA ILE A 82 -9.00 -2.01 -7.74
C ILE A 82 -9.58 -2.27 -6.35
N ASP A 83 -10.30 -3.38 -6.20
CA ASP A 83 -10.78 -3.84 -4.89
C ASP A 83 -9.72 -4.75 -4.26
N MET A 84 -9.29 -4.39 -3.07
CA MET A 84 -8.26 -5.11 -2.30
C MET A 84 -8.83 -5.61 -0.99
N ARG A 85 -8.26 -6.71 -0.48
CA ARG A 85 -8.64 -7.29 0.82
C ARG A 85 -7.41 -7.53 1.70
N PRO A 86 -6.73 -6.45 2.13
CA PRO A 86 -5.59 -6.59 3.02
C PRO A 86 -5.98 -7.07 4.41
N THR A 87 -5.01 -7.69 5.08
CA THR A 87 -5.04 -7.93 6.51
C THR A 87 -4.17 -6.88 7.20
N VAL A 88 -4.66 -6.28 8.28
CA VAL A 88 -3.87 -5.37 9.14
C VAL A 88 -2.82 -6.19 9.88
N LYS A 89 -1.56 -5.99 9.57
CA LYS A 89 -0.41 -6.73 10.11
C LYS A 89 0.30 -6.00 11.23
N THR A 90 0.26 -4.67 11.20
CA THR A 90 0.85 -3.82 12.23
C THR A 90 -0.10 -2.67 12.51
N LEU A 91 -0.31 -2.40 13.79
CA LEU A 91 -1.10 -1.26 14.27
C LEU A 91 -0.42 -0.73 15.55
N ARG A 92 0.45 0.26 15.38
CA ARG A 92 1.14 0.95 16.46
C ARG A 92 0.65 2.39 16.48
N ALA A 93 -0.12 2.74 17.50
CA ALA A 93 -0.74 4.07 17.60
C ALA A 93 0.29 5.19 17.41
N ASN A 94 -0.07 6.16 16.57
CA ASN A 94 0.72 7.34 16.22
C ASN A 94 2.07 7.04 15.54
N ARG A 95 2.29 5.79 15.07
CA ARG A 95 3.59 5.37 14.50
C ARG A 95 3.50 4.54 13.24
N GLU A 96 2.67 3.49 13.22
CA GLU A 96 2.68 2.55 12.09
C GLU A 96 1.32 1.89 11.88
N LEU A 97 0.79 2.01 10.67
CA LEU A 97 -0.27 1.17 10.13
C LEU A 97 0.33 0.32 9.01
N GLY A 98 0.40 -0.99 9.20
CA GLY A 98 0.90 -1.94 8.21
C GLY A 98 -0.19 -2.89 7.75
N GLN A 99 -0.29 -3.08 6.45
CA GLN A 99 -1.29 -3.93 5.80
C GLN A 99 -0.59 -4.84 4.78
N ALA A 100 -1.09 -6.07 4.63
CA ALA A 100 -0.55 -6.99 3.65
C ALA A 100 -1.63 -7.86 3.04
N GLY A 101 -1.42 -8.26 1.79
CA GLY A 101 -2.34 -9.13 1.07
C GLY A 101 -1.73 -9.72 -0.19
N GLY A 102 -2.61 -10.28 -1.03
CA GLY A 102 -2.22 -10.85 -2.32
C GLY A 102 -2.03 -12.36 -2.30
N VAL A 103 -1.47 -12.90 -3.39
CA VAL A 103 -1.24 -14.32 -3.62
C VAL A 103 0.26 -14.55 -3.84
N PRO A 104 0.92 -15.37 -2.98
CA PRO A 104 2.35 -15.66 -3.13
C PRO A 104 2.71 -16.18 -4.52
N GLY A 105 3.84 -15.69 -5.06
CA GLY A 105 4.31 -16.02 -6.41
C GLY A 105 3.59 -15.27 -7.54
N ILE A 106 2.36 -14.80 -7.34
CA ILE A 106 1.62 -13.98 -8.31
C ILE A 106 1.83 -12.50 -8.03
N LEU A 107 1.25 -12.01 -6.94
CA LEU A 107 1.46 -10.66 -6.42
C LEU A 107 1.11 -10.64 -4.95
N THR A 108 2.05 -10.27 -4.11
CA THR A 108 1.83 -9.89 -2.71
C THR A 108 2.26 -8.45 -2.52
N TYR A 109 1.62 -7.75 -1.60
CA TYR A 109 1.93 -6.36 -1.24
C TYR A 109 2.02 -6.20 0.27
N HIS A 110 2.89 -5.29 0.71
CA HIS A 110 3.11 -4.90 2.10
C HIS A 110 3.13 -3.38 2.18
N HIS A 111 1.95 -2.81 2.34
CA HIS A 111 1.75 -1.37 2.41
C HIS A 111 1.83 -0.87 3.85
N LYS A 112 2.53 0.24 4.08
CA LYS A 112 2.69 0.87 5.39
C LYS A 112 2.53 2.37 5.33
N TRP A 113 1.95 2.92 6.38
CA TRP A 113 2.07 4.29 6.79
C TRP A 113 2.96 4.35 8.02
N LEU A 114 4.05 5.09 7.94
CA LEU A 114 5.00 5.32 9.02
C LEU A 114 4.94 6.78 9.41
N LEU A 115 4.82 7.06 10.71
CA LEU A 115 4.75 8.39 11.29
C LEU A 115 5.91 8.55 12.27
N GLU A 116 6.69 9.61 12.08
CA GLU A 116 7.80 9.98 12.96
C GLU A 116 7.66 11.43 13.39
N PRO A 117 7.71 11.74 14.70
CA PRO A 117 7.72 13.11 15.16
C PRO A 117 9.03 13.78 14.72
N VAL A 118 8.92 14.98 14.13
CA VAL A 118 10.07 15.81 13.72
C VAL A 118 9.90 17.24 14.20
N ALA A 119 10.95 18.04 14.11
CA ALA A 119 10.83 19.48 14.36
C ALA A 119 9.81 20.10 13.40
N GLY A 120 8.73 20.69 13.95
CA GLY A 120 7.66 21.32 13.18
C GLY A 120 6.52 20.40 12.74
N GLY A 121 6.46 19.13 13.21
CA GLY A 121 5.31 18.28 12.91
C GLY A 121 5.60 16.79 12.86
N THR A 122 5.00 16.13 11.87
CA THR A 122 5.12 14.68 11.66
C THR A 122 5.67 14.40 10.27
N TYR A 123 6.77 13.67 10.19
CA TYR A 123 7.24 13.06 8.95
C TYR A 123 6.40 11.80 8.68
N VAL A 124 5.76 11.78 7.53
CA VAL A 124 4.91 10.67 7.08
C VAL A 124 5.57 10.02 5.87
N ARG A 125 5.79 8.72 5.98
CA ARG A 125 6.33 7.90 4.90
C ARG A 125 5.32 6.81 4.55
N GLN A 126 4.84 6.83 3.33
CA GLN A 126 4.01 5.76 2.76
C GLN A 126 4.91 4.87 1.91
N ILE A 127 4.96 3.58 2.23
CA ILE A 127 5.82 2.61 1.54
C ILE A 127 5.02 1.34 1.23
N ASP A 128 5.22 0.78 0.05
CA ASP A 128 4.68 -0.51 -0.36
C ASP A 128 5.77 -1.38 -0.98
N VAL A 129 5.82 -2.64 -0.58
CA VAL A 129 6.75 -3.62 -1.12
C VAL A 129 5.94 -4.73 -1.76
N ASP A 130 5.94 -4.73 -3.08
CA ASP A 130 5.28 -5.72 -3.91
C ASP A 130 6.24 -6.82 -4.34
N ARG A 131 5.74 -8.07 -4.41
CA ARG A 131 6.51 -9.24 -4.85
C ARG A 131 5.66 -10.16 -5.70
N GLY A 132 6.25 -10.69 -6.78
CA GLY A 132 5.63 -11.71 -7.60
C GLY A 132 5.76 -11.50 -9.10
N ALA A 133 5.40 -12.52 -9.88
CA ALA A 133 5.51 -12.53 -11.34
C ALA A 133 4.64 -11.46 -12.04
N PHE A 134 3.55 -11.02 -11.41
CA PHE A 134 2.69 -9.99 -11.98
C PHE A 134 3.44 -8.68 -12.24
N LEU A 135 4.50 -8.39 -11.46
CA LEU A 135 5.36 -7.22 -11.64
C LEU A 135 6.08 -7.18 -13.00
N TRP A 136 6.21 -8.32 -13.70
CA TRP A 136 6.83 -8.38 -15.02
C TRP A 136 5.97 -7.78 -16.12
N LEU A 137 4.65 -7.74 -15.90
CA LEU A 137 3.65 -7.31 -16.89
C LEU A 137 2.90 -6.06 -16.47
N TRP A 138 3.02 -5.66 -15.20
CA TRP A 138 2.25 -4.57 -14.63
C TRP A 138 2.93 -3.22 -14.85
N ASP A 139 2.23 -2.31 -15.52
CA ASP A 139 2.60 -0.90 -15.49
C ASP A 139 2.22 -0.29 -14.15
N SER A 140 3.21 -0.17 -13.29
CA SER A 140 3.09 0.37 -11.93
C SER A 140 3.56 1.82 -11.80
N SER A 141 3.83 2.51 -12.91
CA SER A 141 4.35 3.89 -12.92
C SER A 141 3.45 4.91 -12.22
N TRP A 142 2.16 4.59 -12.08
CA TRP A 142 1.15 5.43 -11.45
C TRP A 142 1.13 5.35 -9.91
N VAL A 143 1.77 4.34 -9.29
CA VAL A 143 1.63 4.04 -7.86
C VAL A 143 2.24 5.14 -6.99
N GLU A 144 3.52 5.48 -7.18
CA GLU A 144 4.16 6.55 -6.38
C GLU A 144 3.49 7.92 -6.56
N PRO A 145 3.12 8.36 -7.79
CA PRO A 145 2.31 9.56 -7.95
C PRO A 145 0.97 9.51 -7.19
N ALA A 146 0.33 8.35 -7.11
CA ALA A 146 -0.91 8.18 -6.35
C ALA A 146 -0.67 8.31 -4.84
N TYR A 147 0.43 7.75 -4.33
CA TYR A 147 0.81 7.88 -2.93
C TYR A 147 1.18 9.32 -2.56
N ARG A 148 1.89 10.04 -3.42
CA ARG A 148 2.13 11.48 -3.21
C ARG A 148 0.83 12.27 -3.07
N ARG A 149 -0.13 12.07 -3.97
CA ARG A 149 -1.46 12.72 -3.88
C ARG A 149 -2.21 12.34 -2.61
N ALA A 150 -2.11 11.08 -2.16
CA ALA A 150 -2.74 10.65 -0.91
C ALA A 150 -2.08 11.31 0.31
N ASN A 151 -0.75 11.48 0.32
CA ASN A 151 -0.02 12.16 1.36
C ASN A 151 -0.37 13.66 1.41
N GLU A 152 -0.45 14.33 0.25
CA GLU A 152 -0.86 15.74 0.13
C GLU A 152 -2.30 15.95 0.63
N ALA A 153 -3.21 15.04 0.26
CA ALA A 153 -4.59 15.07 0.71
C ALA A 153 -4.71 14.81 2.23
N LEU A 154 -3.88 13.92 2.78
CA LEU A 154 -3.79 13.72 4.22
C LEU A 154 -3.36 15.00 4.94
N ALA A 155 -2.33 15.68 4.44
CA ALA A 155 -1.86 16.95 5.00
C ALA A 155 -2.96 18.02 4.96
N ALA A 156 -3.64 18.18 3.84
CA ALA A 156 -4.75 19.12 3.69
C ALA A 156 -5.91 18.79 4.65
N ARG A 157 -6.27 17.51 4.80
CA ARG A 157 -7.32 17.08 5.73
C ARG A 157 -6.97 17.36 7.18
N VAL A 158 -5.72 17.11 7.58
CA VAL A 158 -5.24 17.41 8.94
C VAL A 158 -5.32 18.90 9.22
N SER A 159 -4.87 19.76 8.29
CA SER A 159 -4.93 21.22 8.45
C SER A 159 -6.37 21.74 8.56
N ALA A 160 -7.29 21.22 7.74
CA ALA A 160 -8.70 21.62 7.76
C ALA A 160 -9.46 21.26 9.04
N LEU A 161 -8.94 20.36 9.85
CA LEU A 161 -9.51 20.00 11.17
C LEU A 161 -8.96 20.85 12.32
N GLU A 162 -8.02 21.76 12.03
CA GLU A 162 -7.41 22.68 13.00
C GLU A 162 -8.05 24.07 12.96
N GLU A 163 -8.85 24.37 11.93
CA GLU A 163 -9.63 25.60 11.77
C GLU A 163 -11.02 25.48 12.43
#